data_a05f500d4cac824704872859680223a0
#
_entry.id   a05f500d4cac824704872859680223a0
#
_cell.length_a   1.000
_cell.length_b   1.000
_cell.length_c   1.000
_cell.angle_alpha   90.00
_cell.angle_beta   90.00
_cell.angle_gamma   90.00
#
_symmetry.space_group_name_H-M   'P 1'
#
loop_
_entity.id
_entity.type
_entity.pdbx_description
1 polymer ?
#
loop_
_entity_poly.entity_id
_entity_poly.type
_entity_poly.pdbx_seq_one_letter_code
_entity_poly.pdbx_strand_id
1 'polypeptide(L)'
;MAKGRKNSCPTNIRNWGIFIQDKSQVSETWIRIKGLEEMTRGTDSDTEDGSAATDLWEEPYVTKRSGTLTLSGKPKVDASTGAVDAGQAMLDDYATAGVCDDDATLKIVDPYGTAIVGDFIVTGSEVSSDEDEDTKNWDLEQVGDVDTLPYVQMTSISLKDGNSAVTTLSIAVGATPKIITIVFNPTTASNQRFRISSGNKKVASVSNITEDSFTVTPLSAGTSKIVVTTVNGAKTATLTVTVTDS
;
A
#
# COMPACT_ATOMS: atom_id res chain seq x y z
N MET A 1 -0.31 -37.61 -16.56
CA MET A 1 0.53 -36.38 -16.53
C MET A 1 -0.40 -35.20 -16.36
N ALA A 2 -0.47 -34.65 -15.14
CA ALA A 2 -1.28 -33.47 -14.86
C ALA A 2 -0.52 -32.22 -15.33
N LYS A 3 -1.07 -31.50 -16.31
CA LYS A 3 -0.55 -30.18 -16.71
C LYS A 3 -0.81 -29.20 -15.58
N GLY A 4 0.23 -28.83 -14.85
CA GLY A 4 0.18 -27.74 -13.90
C GLY A 4 -0.21 -26.44 -14.60
N ARG A 5 -1.37 -25.88 -14.27
CA ARG A 5 -1.76 -24.53 -14.63
C ARG A 5 -0.77 -23.56 -13.98
N LYS A 6 0.08 -22.95 -14.79
CA LYS A 6 0.77 -21.72 -14.40
C LYS A 6 -0.28 -20.60 -14.36
N ASN A 7 -0.87 -20.35 -13.21
CA ASN A 7 -1.62 -19.14 -12.96
C ASN A 7 -0.62 -17.99 -12.70
N SER A 8 0.04 -17.52 -13.73
CA SER A 8 0.68 -16.21 -13.70
C SER A 8 -0.41 -15.17 -13.98
N CYS A 9 -1.16 -14.75 -12.97
CA CYS A 9 -1.83 -13.47 -13.06
C CYS A 9 -0.73 -12.40 -13.19
N PRO A 10 -0.79 -11.52 -14.19
CA PRO A 10 0.12 -10.38 -14.25
C PRO A 10 -0.05 -9.60 -12.95
N THR A 11 1.04 -9.45 -12.22
CA THR A 11 1.09 -8.67 -10.97
C THR A 11 0.95 -7.20 -11.35
N ASN A 12 -0.29 -6.72 -11.34
CA ASN A 12 -0.56 -5.30 -11.52
C ASN A 12 -0.06 -4.55 -10.27
N ILE A 13 0.64 -3.45 -10.45
CA ILE A 13 1.11 -2.57 -9.37
C ILE A 13 0.00 -2.17 -8.38
N ARG A 14 -1.26 -2.14 -8.83
CA ARG A 14 -2.42 -1.91 -7.95
C ARG A 14 -2.50 -2.88 -6.76
N ASN A 15 -1.82 -4.02 -6.85
CA ASN A 15 -1.73 -5.01 -5.79
C ASN A 15 -0.50 -4.83 -4.89
N TRP A 16 0.45 -3.95 -5.26
CA TRP A 16 1.60 -3.61 -4.44
C TRP A 16 1.26 -2.51 -3.44
N GLY A 17 1.90 -2.52 -2.30
CA GLY A 17 1.88 -1.42 -1.34
C GLY A 17 3.24 -0.76 -1.32
N ILE A 18 3.31 0.54 -1.60
CA ILE A 18 4.53 1.31 -1.47
C ILE A 18 4.29 2.36 -0.40
N PHE A 19 5.15 2.37 0.60
CA PHE A 19 5.05 3.23 1.76
C PHE A 19 6.36 3.97 1.95
N ILE A 20 6.28 5.20 2.40
CA ILE A 20 7.41 6.03 2.80
C ILE A 20 7.35 6.24 4.31
N GLN A 21 8.49 6.17 4.99
CA GLN A 21 8.57 6.40 6.41
C GLN A 21 8.50 7.90 6.72
N ASP A 22 7.62 8.28 7.62
CA ASP A 22 7.60 9.63 8.19
C ASP A 22 8.62 9.73 9.33
N LYS A 23 9.82 10.18 9.01
CA LYS A 23 10.92 10.35 9.97
C LYS A 23 10.71 11.50 10.95
N SER A 24 9.69 12.34 10.77
CA SER A 24 9.34 13.42 11.69
C SER A 24 8.65 12.91 12.96
N GLN A 25 8.14 11.69 12.93
CA GLN A 25 7.43 11.08 14.06
C GLN A 25 8.38 10.31 14.99
N VAL A 26 8.08 10.33 16.28
CA VAL A 26 8.84 9.57 17.30
C VAL A 26 8.64 8.05 17.15
N SER A 27 7.47 7.64 16.68
CA SER A 27 7.15 6.23 16.38
C SER A 27 7.29 5.96 14.89
N GLU A 28 7.71 4.74 14.55
CA GLU A 28 7.78 4.29 13.17
C GLU A 28 6.40 4.41 12.51
N THR A 29 6.26 5.39 11.61
CA THR A 29 5.02 5.69 10.90
C THR A 29 5.24 5.54 9.40
N TRP A 30 4.37 4.77 8.75
CA TRP A 30 4.44 4.49 7.34
C TRP A 30 3.26 5.15 6.60
N ILE A 31 3.57 6.02 5.65
CA ILE A 31 2.57 6.70 4.81
C ILE A 31 2.55 6.01 3.45
N ARG A 32 1.36 5.56 3.04
CA ARG A 32 1.20 4.93 1.74
C ARG A 32 1.23 5.96 0.62
N ILE A 33 2.04 5.69 -0.41
CA ILE A 33 2.07 6.48 -1.64
C ILE A 33 0.90 6.01 -2.52
N LYS A 34 -0.05 6.90 -2.79
CA LYS A 34 -1.22 6.61 -3.61
C LYS A 34 -1.03 7.10 -5.04
N GLY A 35 -1.85 6.59 -5.96
CA GLY A 35 -1.85 7.03 -7.35
C GLY A 35 -0.80 6.38 -8.24
N LEU A 36 0.07 5.54 -7.69
CA LEU A 36 1.06 4.82 -8.48
C LEU A 36 0.39 3.84 -9.45
N GLU A 37 0.87 3.84 -10.69
CA GLU A 37 0.40 2.98 -11.77
C GLU A 37 1.48 2.03 -12.25
N GLU A 38 2.74 2.40 -12.10
CA GLU A 38 3.89 1.60 -12.50
C GLU A 38 5.02 1.70 -11.47
N MET A 39 5.76 0.62 -11.33
CA MET A 39 6.98 0.53 -10.54
C MET A 39 7.96 -0.37 -11.26
N THR A 40 9.16 0.14 -11.48
CA THR A 40 10.28 -0.64 -12.00
C THR A 40 11.39 -0.65 -10.97
N ARG A 41 11.86 -1.84 -10.58
CA ARG A 41 13.03 -2.02 -9.72
C ARG A 41 14.09 -2.78 -10.49
N GLY A 42 15.26 -2.16 -10.61
CA GLY A 42 16.45 -2.75 -11.20
C GLY A 42 17.51 -3.03 -10.14
N THR A 43 18.33 -4.04 -10.38
CA THR A 43 19.60 -4.26 -9.66
C THR A 43 20.68 -4.52 -10.68
N ASP A 44 21.81 -3.88 -10.52
CA ASP A 44 22.98 -4.06 -11.35
C ASP A 44 24.18 -4.45 -10.50
N SER A 45 25.15 -5.14 -11.10
CA SER A 45 26.33 -5.62 -10.40
C SER A 45 27.56 -5.46 -11.27
N ASP A 46 28.54 -4.74 -10.76
CA ASP A 46 29.86 -4.69 -11.36
C ASP A 46 30.61 -5.95 -10.96
N THR A 47 31.28 -6.57 -11.94
CA THR A 47 32.06 -7.78 -11.73
C THR A 47 33.49 -7.57 -12.20
N GLU A 48 34.43 -8.16 -11.49
CA GLU A 48 35.83 -8.26 -11.91
C GLU A 48 36.24 -9.74 -12.01
N ASP A 49 37.18 -10.00 -12.89
CA ASP A 49 37.76 -11.34 -13.05
C ASP A 49 38.82 -11.58 -11.95
N GLY A 50 38.57 -12.60 -11.14
CA GLY A 50 39.47 -13.06 -10.06
C GLY A 50 40.34 -14.22 -10.46
N SER A 51 40.29 -14.69 -11.72
CA SER A 51 41.04 -15.85 -12.17
C SER A 51 42.57 -15.63 -12.16
N ALA A 52 43.31 -16.67 -11.84
CA ALA A 52 44.76 -16.66 -11.99
C ALA A 52 45.15 -16.90 -13.45
N ALA A 53 46.32 -16.45 -13.84
CA ALA A 53 46.82 -16.58 -15.22
C ALA A 53 46.96 -18.08 -15.71
N THR A 54 46.81 -19.04 -14.81
CA THR A 54 46.82 -20.47 -15.08
C THR A 54 45.42 -21.08 -15.20
N ASP A 55 44.37 -20.31 -14.93
CA ASP A 55 43.01 -20.82 -14.95
C ASP A 55 42.49 -20.89 -16.38
N LEU A 56 41.73 -21.94 -16.68
CA LEU A 56 41.12 -22.15 -18.00
C LEU A 56 39.78 -21.43 -18.16
N TRP A 57 39.24 -20.94 -17.04
CA TRP A 57 37.94 -20.29 -16.98
C TRP A 57 38.02 -19.00 -16.17
N GLU A 58 37.26 -17.97 -16.58
CA GLU A 58 37.10 -16.76 -15.80
C GLU A 58 36.32 -17.06 -14.53
N GLU A 59 36.79 -16.51 -13.39
CA GLU A 59 36.10 -16.57 -12.10
C GLU A 59 35.60 -15.18 -11.69
N PRO A 60 34.49 -14.71 -12.27
CA PRO A 60 33.99 -13.37 -11.98
C PRO A 60 33.46 -13.29 -10.56
N TYR A 61 33.83 -12.22 -9.85
CA TYR A 61 33.24 -11.88 -8.55
C TYR A 61 32.63 -10.50 -8.57
N VAL A 62 31.57 -10.31 -7.78
CA VAL A 62 30.84 -9.04 -7.71
C VAL A 62 31.61 -8.07 -6.83
N THR A 63 32.00 -6.92 -7.39
CA THR A 63 32.73 -5.85 -6.69
C THR A 63 31.79 -4.79 -6.14
N LYS A 64 30.66 -4.53 -6.83
CA LYS A 64 29.68 -3.53 -6.43
C LYS A 64 28.29 -3.97 -6.86
N ARG A 65 27.29 -3.61 -6.08
CA ARG A 65 25.88 -3.71 -6.45
C ARG A 65 25.23 -2.32 -6.35
N SER A 66 24.38 -2.03 -7.32
CA SER A 66 23.53 -0.83 -7.32
C SER A 66 22.08 -1.24 -7.50
N GLY A 67 21.17 -0.48 -6.91
CA GLY A 67 19.74 -0.67 -7.07
C GLY A 67 19.08 0.60 -7.55
N THR A 68 18.14 0.47 -8.47
CA THR A 68 17.31 1.57 -8.96
C THR A 68 15.84 1.27 -8.73
N LEU A 69 15.06 2.31 -8.49
CA LEU A 69 13.62 2.23 -8.34
C LEU A 69 12.99 3.41 -9.08
N THR A 70 12.17 3.14 -10.07
CA THR A 70 11.36 4.15 -10.74
C THR A 70 9.90 3.94 -10.34
N LEU A 71 9.26 5.01 -9.89
CA LEU A 71 7.84 5.06 -9.56
C LEU A 71 7.15 6.01 -10.53
N SER A 72 6.05 5.57 -11.12
CA SER A 72 5.24 6.36 -12.03
C SER A 72 3.76 6.29 -11.65
N GLY A 73 3.04 7.38 -11.79
CA GLY A 73 1.63 7.42 -11.47
C GLY A 73 0.97 8.76 -11.72
N LYS A 74 -0.27 8.86 -11.30
CA LYS A 74 -1.06 10.08 -11.42
C LYS A 74 -0.98 10.93 -10.18
N PRO A 75 -0.83 12.26 -10.30
CA PRO A 75 -0.98 13.17 -9.19
C PRO A 75 -2.29 12.88 -8.45
N LYS A 76 -2.23 12.70 -7.15
CA LYS A 76 -3.42 12.53 -6.30
C LYS A 76 -3.63 13.74 -5.43
N VAL A 77 -4.82 14.31 -5.54
CA VAL A 77 -5.25 15.47 -4.77
C VAL A 77 -6.56 15.10 -4.06
N ASP A 78 -6.66 15.46 -2.80
CA ASP A 78 -7.89 15.35 -2.05
C ASP A 78 -8.90 16.35 -2.60
N ALA A 79 -10.04 15.88 -3.08
CA ALA A 79 -11.06 16.70 -3.75
C ALA A 79 -11.71 17.73 -2.81
N SER A 80 -11.64 17.52 -1.48
CA SER A 80 -12.26 18.41 -0.49
C SER A 80 -11.32 19.50 0.01
N THR A 81 -10.02 19.18 0.12
CA THR A 81 -9.01 20.08 0.69
C THR A 81 -8.08 20.67 -0.35
N GLY A 82 -7.97 20.06 -1.54
CA GLY A 82 -6.95 20.40 -2.53
C GLY A 82 -5.54 19.96 -2.17
N ALA A 83 -5.37 19.22 -1.06
CA ALA A 83 -4.07 18.76 -0.62
C ALA A 83 -3.57 17.60 -1.49
N VAL A 84 -2.28 17.64 -1.84
CA VAL A 84 -1.59 16.54 -2.51
C VAL A 84 -1.51 15.33 -1.57
N ASP A 85 -1.51 14.10 -2.12
CA ASP A 85 -1.29 12.88 -1.34
C ASP A 85 0.01 12.98 -0.54
N ALA A 86 -0.07 12.70 0.77
CA ALA A 86 1.05 12.89 1.68
C ALA A 86 2.29 12.08 1.29
N GLY A 87 2.10 10.86 0.77
CA GLY A 87 3.23 10.05 0.32
C GLY A 87 3.90 10.60 -0.94
N GLN A 88 3.12 11.16 -1.90
CA GLN A 88 3.67 11.83 -3.07
C GLN A 88 4.39 13.13 -2.68
N ALA A 89 3.80 13.92 -1.77
CA ALA A 89 4.42 15.15 -1.29
C ALA A 89 5.77 14.89 -0.61
N MET A 90 5.87 13.85 0.21
CA MET A 90 7.13 13.46 0.83
C MET A 90 8.21 13.07 -0.19
N LEU A 91 7.84 12.34 -1.27
CA LEU A 91 8.81 12.04 -2.34
C LEU A 91 9.30 13.31 -3.04
N ASP A 92 8.41 14.30 -3.24
CA ASP A 92 8.79 15.58 -3.81
C ASP A 92 9.70 16.39 -2.89
N ASP A 93 9.42 16.36 -1.59
CA ASP A 93 10.25 17.01 -0.58
C ASP A 93 11.67 16.40 -0.59
N TYR A 94 11.81 15.06 -0.66
CA TYR A 94 13.10 14.40 -0.79
C TYR A 94 13.80 14.71 -2.11
N ALA A 95 13.06 14.85 -3.22
CA ALA A 95 13.64 15.22 -4.53
C ALA A 95 14.20 16.64 -4.56
N THR A 96 13.70 17.53 -3.70
CA THR A 96 14.11 18.94 -3.62
C THR A 96 15.02 19.24 -2.44
N ALA A 97 15.18 18.31 -1.51
CA ALA A 97 16.01 18.45 -0.33
C ALA A 97 17.50 18.64 -0.69
N GLY A 98 18.20 19.41 0.11
CA GLY A 98 19.62 19.69 -0.08
C GLY A 98 20.50 18.51 0.33
N VAL A 99 21.64 18.41 -0.31
CA VAL A 99 22.66 17.36 -0.22
C VAL A 99 23.12 17.12 1.23
N CYS A 100 22.91 15.95 1.78
CA CYS A 100 23.38 15.35 3.03
C CYS A 100 22.26 15.13 4.06
N ASP A 101 21.88 13.91 4.27
CA ASP A 101 20.95 13.33 5.26
C ASP A 101 19.50 13.02 4.80
N ASP A 102 19.20 13.05 3.48
CA ASP A 102 17.82 12.94 3.02
C ASP A 102 17.54 11.66 2.22
N ASP A 103 17.82 10.50 2.84
CA ASP A 103 17.38 9.23 2.29
C ASP A 103 15.90 9.01 2.61
N ALA A 104 15.11 8.72 1.59
CA ALA A 104 13.75 8.26 1.75
C ALA A 104 13.73 6.77 2.13
N THR A 105 13.32 6.43 3.35
CA THR A 105 13.13 5.02 3.71
C THR A 105 11.82 4.51 3.13
N LEU A 106 11.89 3.55 2.21
CA LEU A 106 10.72 2.98 1.55
C LEU A 106 10.48 1.54 2.00
N LYS A 107 9.20 1.20 2.16
CA LYS A 107 8.73 -0.18 2.34
C LYS A 107 7.88 -0.57 1.14
N ILE A 108 8.33 -1.58 0.40
CA ILE A 108 7.67 -2.12 -0.78
C ILE A 108 7.09 -3.48 -0.43
N VAL A 109 5.78 -3.60 -0.46
CA VAL A 109 5.05 -4.83 -0.12
C VAL A 109 4.50 -5.43 -1.40
N ASP A 110 4.89 -6.65 -1.71
CA ASP A 110 4.40 -7.38 -2.87
C ASP A 110 2.94 -7.85 -2.69
N PRO A 111 2.27 -8.32 -3.75
CA PRO A 111 0.89 -8.82 -3.66
C PRO A 111 0.73 -10.05 -2.76
N TYR A 112 1.82 -10.74 -2.47
CA TYR A 112 1.84 -11.94 -1.62
C TYR A 112 2.12 -11.59 -0.16
N GLY A 113 2.58 -10.35 0.10
CA GLY A 113 2.80 -9.82 1.43
C GLY A 113 4.25 -9.88 1.92
N THR A 114 5.19 -10.30 1.05
CA THR A 114 6.60 -10.10 1.32
C THR A 114 6.91 -8.62 1.21
N ALA A 115 7.67 -8.09 2.14
CA ALA A 115 8.06 -6.69 2.13
C ALA A 115 9.58 -6.57 2.08
N ILE A 116 10.05 -5.56 1.38
CA ILE A 116 11.42 -5.08 1.46
C ILE A 116 11.40 -3.67 2.02
N VAL A 117 12.39 -3.37 2.85
CA VAL A 117 12.63 -2.03 3.41
C VAL A 117 14.04 -1.62 3.05
N GLY A 118 14.23 -0.42 2.58
CA GLY A 118 15.52 0.12 2.22
C GLY A 118 15.49 1.62 2.12
N ASP A 119 16.67 2.21 2.13
CA ASP A 119 16.87 3.64 1.97
C ASP A 119 17.17 3.96 0.52
N PHE A 120 16.64 5.08 0.04
CA PHE A 120 16.72 5.52 -1.34
C PHE A 120 16.94 7.02 -1.39
N ILE A 121 17.83 7.46 -2.28
CA ILE A 121 17.94 8.86 -2.66
C ILE A 121 16.99 9.10 -3.83
N VAL A 122 16.13 10.10 -3.73
CA VAL A 122 15.28 10.55 -4.85
C VAL A 122 16.12 11.41 -5.78
N THR A 123 16.50 10.87 -6.91
CA THR A 123 17.41 11.53 -7.89
C THR A 123 16.67 12.39 -8.91
N GLY A 124 15.37 12.17 -9.07
CA GLY A 124 14.55 12.93 -10.01
C GLY A 124 13.07 12.90 -9.63
N SER A 125 12.39 14.00 -9.91
CA SER A 125 10.93 14.12 -9.88
C SER A 125 10.49 14.91 -11.10
N GLU A 126 9.66 14.32 -11.94
CA GLU A 126 9.14 14.95 -13.15
C GLU A 126 7.62 14.88 -13.20
N VAL A 127 7.00 15.95 -13.68
CA VAL A 127 5.59 15.96 -14.07
C VAL A 127 5.53 16.14 -15.58
N SER A 128 4.98 15.16 -16.27
CA SER A 128 4.64 15.30 -17.69
C SER A 128 3.13 15.46 -17.83
N SER A 129 2.74 16.52 -18.57
CA SER A 129 1.34 16.83 -18.84
C SER A 129 1.07 16.53 -20.30
N ASP A 130 0.12 15.67 -20.59
CA ASP A 130 -0.41 15.42 -21.92
C ASP A 130 -1.84 15.94 -22.01
N GLU A 131 -2.42 16.04 -23.23
CA GLU A 131 -3.75 16.64 -23.45
C GLU A 131 -4.87 16.03 -22.57
N ASP A 132 -4.71 14.78 -22.14
CA ASP A 132 -5.72 14.03 -21.39
C ASP A 132 -5.35 13.72 -19.92
N GLU A 133 -4.06 13.64 -19.55
CA GLU A 133 -3.65 13.18 -18.22
C GLU A 133 -2.25 13.68 -17.80
N ASP A 134 -2.15 14.09 -16.52
CA ASP A 134 -0.86 14.35 -15.90
C ASP A 134 -0.25 13.04 -15.35
N THR A 135 1.01 12.81 -15.67
CA THR A 135 1.81 11.71 -15.13
C THR A 135 2.96 12.27 -14.29
N LYS A 136 3.20 11.65 -13.15
CA LYS A 136 4.27 12.02 -12.26
C LYS A 136 5.22 10.84 -12.08
N ASN A 137 6.52 11.10 -12.21
CA ASN A 137 7.58 10.11 -12.15
C ASN A 137 8.58 10.51 -11.06
N TRP A 138 9.10 9.51 -10.35
CA TRP A 138 10.20 9.64 -9.41
C TRP A 138 11.24 8.57 -9.72
N ASP A 139 12.49 9.00 -9.86
CA ASP A 139 13.64 8.13 -9.99
C ASP A 139 14.40 8.11 -8.67
N LEU A 140 14.75 6.91 -8.23
CA LEU A 140 15.38 6.68 -6.94
C LEU A 140 16.56 5.72 -7.10
N GLU A 141 17.63 5.98 -6.36
CA GLU A 141 18.78 5.10 -6.23
C GLU A 141 18.85 4.53 -4.82
N GLN A 142 19.07 3.22 -4.73
CA GLN A 142 19.16 2.51 -3.46
C GLN A 142 20.46 2.85 -2.74
N VAL A 143 20.35 3.14 -1.43
CA VAL A 143 21.47 3.38 -0.53
C VAL A 143 21.67 2.17 0.38
N GLY A 144 22.80 1.48 0.27
CA GLY A 144 23.08 0.31 1.09
C GLY A 144 22.23 -0.93 0.74
N ASP A 145 22.15 -1.84 1.69
CA ASP A 145 21.39 -3.08 1.54
C ASP A 145 19.88 -2.84 1.84
N VAL A 146 19.04 -3.68 1.27
CA VAL A 146 17.61 -3.73 1.61
C VAL A 146 17.32 -4.89 2.54
N ASP A 147 16.54 -4.65 3.56
CA ASP A 147 16.03 -5.68 4.45
C ASP A 147 14.82 -6.37 3.86
N THR A 148 14.80 -7.71 3.91
CA THR A 148 13.62 -8.49 3.55
C THR A 148 12.85 -8.82 4.82
N LEU A 149 11.66 -8.26 4.97
CA LEU A 149 10.78 -8.55 6.10
C LEU A 149 10.07 -9.89 5.87
N PRO A 150 10.05 -10.78 6.86
CA PRO A 150 9.34 -12.04 6.75
C PRO A 150 7.84 -11.79 6.55
N TYR A 151 7.22 -12.62 5.73
CA TYR A 151 5.78 -12.58 5.55
C TYR A 151 5.04 -12.94 6.85
N VAL A 152 4.24 -12.01 7.33
CA VAL A 152 3.35 -12.22 8.48
C VAL A 152 1.92 -12.40 7.98
N GLN A 153 1.43 -13.64 8.07
CA GLN A 153 0.10 -14.00 7.58
C GLN A 153 -1.01 -13.38 8.43
N MET A 154 -2.03 -12.83 7.76
CA MET A 154 -3.29 -12.42 8.39
C MET A 154 -4.05 -13.65 8.91
N THR A 155 -4.34 -13.68 10.19
CA THR A 155 -5.10 -14.78 10.81
C THR A 155 -6.59 -14.48 10.90
N SER A 156 -6.97 -13.24 11.22
CA SER A 156 -8.37 -12.80 11.29
C SER A 156 -8.50 -11.28 11.12
N ILE A 157 -9.73 -10.84 10.88
CA ILE A 157 -10.13 -9.43 10.98
C ILE A 157 -11.37 -9.33 11.86
N SER A 158 -11.51 -8.19 12.54
CA SER A 158 -12.70 -7.85 13.32
C SER A 158 -13.07 -6.38 13.11
N LEU A 159 -14.31 -6.03 13.45
CA LEU A 159 -14.84 -4.68 13.30
C LEU A 159 -15.10 -4.06 14.67
N LYS A 160 -14.86 -2.75 14.80
CA LYS A 160 -15.13 -1.98 16.02
C LYS A 160 -15.91 -0.70 15.71
N ASP A 161 -16.85 -0.35 16.60
CA ASP A 161 -17.45 0.97 16.74
C ASP A 161 -16.80 1.64 17.97
N GLY A 162 -15.90 2.60 17.73
CA GLY A 162 -15.01 3.10 18.75
C GLY A 162 -14.10 1.98 19.30
N ASN A 163 -14.16 1.74 20.62
CA ASN A 163 -13.34 0.70 21.27
C ASN A 163 -14.04 -0.67 21.38
N SER A 164 -15.32 -0.78 21.00
CA SER A 164 -16.13 -1.99 21.20
C SER A 164 -16.18 -2.81 19.91
N ALA A 165 -15.97 -4.12 20.03
CA ALA A 165 -16.18 -5.05 18.91
C ALA A 165 -17.66 -5.03 18.46
N VAL A 166 -17.90 -4.99 17.16
CA VAL A 166 -19.23 -4.87 16.58
C VAL A 166 -19.44 -5.89 15.45
N THR A 167 -20.55 -6.61 15.52
CA THR A 167 -21.05 -7.47 14.43
C THR A 167 -22.47 -7.07 14.01
N THR A 168 -23.15 -6.29 14.84
CA THR A 168 -24.48 -5.73 14.59
C THR A 168 -24.51 -4.26 14.97
N LEU A 169 -25.13 -3.43 14.14
CA LEU A 169 -25.30 -2.00 14.36
C LEU A 169 -26.76 -1.64 14.15
N SER A 170 -27.39 -1.03 15.16
CA SER A 170 -28.73 -0.44 15.02
C SER A 170 -28.61 1.07 14.99
N ILE A 171 -29.20 1.71 13.98
CA ILE A 171 -29.06 3.15 13.73
C ILE A 171 -30.35 3.67 13.08
N ALA A 172 -30.83 4.84 13.50
CA ALA A 172 -32.05 5.44 12.93
C ALA A 172 -31.79 6.07 11.56
N VAL A 173 -32.81 6.16 10.73
CA VAL A 173 -32.78 6.93 9.47
C VAL A 173 -32.37 8.36 9.77
N GLY A 174 -31.45 8.92 9.00
CA GLY A 174 -30.96 10.29 9.16
C GLY A 174 -30.05 10.55 10.36
N ALA A 175 -29.73 9.52 11.16
CA ALA A 175 -28.74 9.67 12.23
C ALA A 175 -27.32 9.91 11.67
N THR A 176 -26.46 10.46 12.50
CA THR A 176 -25.05 10.71 12.17
C THR A 176 -24.36 9.43 11.69
N PRO A 177 -23.67 9.46 10.54
CA PRO A 177 -22.89 8.34 10.03
C PRO A 177 -21.90 7.80 11.07
N LYS A 178 -21.70 6.48 11.08
CA LYS A 178 -20.81 5.79 12.01
C LYS A 178 -19.50 5.39 11.34
N ILE A 179 -18.40 5.68 12.01
CA ILE A 179 -17.06 5.21 11.58
C ILE A 179 -16.82 3.84 12.20
N ILE A 180 -16.55 2.87 11.36
CA ILE A 180 -16.22 1.49 11.78
C ILE A 180 -14.75 1.25 11.48
N THR A 181 -14.01 0.83 12.50
CA THR A 181 -12.58 0.49 12.40
C THR A 181 -12.43 -1.01 12.15
N ILE A 182 -11.51 -1.37 11.26
CA ILE A 182 -11.12 -2.74 10.95
C ILE A 182 -9.86 -3.06 11.77
N VAL A 183 -9.92 -4.09 12.58
CA VAL A 183 -8.78 -4.57 13.35
C VAL A 183 -8.23 -5.82 12.68
N PHE A 184 -6.99 -5.73 12.25
CA PHE A 184 -6.25 -6.83 11.64
C PHE A 184 -5.52 -7.65 12.72
N ASN A 185 -5.51 -8.96 12.61
CA ASN A 185 -4.78 -9.83 13.52
C ASN A 185 -3.86 -10.80 12.75
N PRO A 186 -2.55 -10.79 13.03
CA PRO A 186 -1.87 -9.81 13.88
C PRO A 186 -1.89 -8.40 13.26
N THR A 187 -1.71 -7.37 14.08
CA THR A 187 -1.63 -5.97 13.63
C THR A 187 -0.42 -5.72 12.73
N THR A 188 0.59 -6.59 12.82
CA THR A 188 1.80 -6.60 12.00
C THR A 188 1.65 -7.41 10.71
N ALA A 189 0.43 -7.88 10.37
CA ALA A 189 0.21 -8.63 9.14
C ALA A 189 0.72 -7.85 7.91
N SER A 190 1.51 -8.51 7.08
CA SER A 190 2.24 -7.89 5.96
C SER A 190 1.31 -7.30 4.89
N ASN A 191 0.10 -7.84 4.73
CA ASN A 191 -0.87 -7.32 3.79
C ASN A 191 -2.23 -7.10 4.49
N GLN A 192 -2.56 -5.84 4.76
CA GLN A 192 -3.79 -5.41 5.41
C GLN A 192 -4.83 -4.87 4.41
N ARG A 193 -4.66 -5.15 3.12
CA ARG A 193 -5.59 -4.69 2.09
C ARG A 193 -6.91 -5.43 2.17
N PHE A 194 -8.00 -4.72 1.95
CA PHE A 194 -9.34 -5.27 2.01
C PHE A 194 -10.27 -4.65 0.95
N ARG A 195 -11.41 -5.29 0.79
CA ARG A 195 -12.54 -4.80 -0.01
C ARG A 195 -13.77 -4.79 0.86
N ILE A 196 -14.65 -3.83 0.62
CA ILE A 196 -15.92 -3.70 1.33
C ILE A 196 -17.08 -3.77 0.34
N SER A 197 -18.12 -4.48 0.72
CA SER A 197 -19.38 -4.52 -0.03
C SER A 197 -20.57 -4.33 0.92
N SER A 198 -21.55 -3.55 0.49
CA SER A 198 -22.86 -3.45 1.14
C SER A 198 -23.87 -4.29 0.36
N GLY A 199 -24.54 -5.19 1.05
CA GLY A 199 -25.58 -6.06 0.46
C GLY A 199 -26.83 -5.30 0.03
N ASN A 200 -27.12 -4.16 0.69
CA ASN A 200 -28.20 -3.27 0.31
C ASN A 200 -27.78 -1.79 0.49
N LYS A 201 -27.25 -1.21 -0.57
CA LYS A 201 -26.75 0.18 -0.57
C LYS A 201 -27.89 1.21 -0.39
N LYS A 202 -29.16 0.85 -0.60
CA LYS A 202 -30.30 1.74 -0.37
C LYS A 202 -30.64 1.84 1.11
N VAL A 203 -30.34 0.83 1.91
CA VAL A 203 -30.53 0.80 3.36
C VAL A 203 -29.33 1.43 4.08
N ALA A 204 -28.12 0.95 3.77
CA ALA A 204 -26.89 1.48 4.34
C ALA A 204 -25.78 1.54 3.29
N SER A 205 -25.22 2.74 3.08
CA SER A 205 -24.08 2.95 2.18
C SER A 205 -22.76 2.97 2.94
N VAL A 206 -21.68 2.69 2.21
CA VAL A 206 -20.31 2.75 2.72
C VAL A 206 -19.57 3.85 1.96
N SER A 207 -18.86 4.70 2.69
CA SER A 207 -18.06 5.81 2.15
C SER A 207 -16.80 6.01 2.99
N ASN A 208 -15.94 6.97 2.61
CA ASN A 208 -14.72 7.35 3.33
C ASN A 208 -13.89 6.16 3.78
N ILE A 209 -13.57 5.29 2.82
CA ILE A 209 -12.74 4.09 3.07
C ILE A 209 -11.29 4.54 3.21
N THR A 210 -10.71 4.31 4.38
CA THR A 210 -9.29 4.54 4.69
C THR A 210 -8.52 3.22 4.71
N GLU A 211 -7.33 3.20 5.26
CA GLU A 211 -6.51 1.98 5.37
C GLU A 211 -7.04 0.98 6.40
N ASP A 212 -7.77 1.47 7.40
CA ASP A 212 -8.27 0.66 8.52
C ASP A 212 -9.71 0.97 8.92
N SER A 213 -10.41 1.85 8.21
CA SER A 213 -11.76 2.25 8.58
C SER A 213 -12.65 2.57 7.40
N PHE A 214 -13.95 2.68 7.67
CA PHE A 214 -14.96 3.11 6.72
C PHE A 214 -16.16 3.74 7.43
N THR A 215 -16.90 4.59 6.72
CA THR A 215 -18.09 5.23 7.24
C THR A 215 -19.35 4.53 6.76
N VAL A 216 -20.24 4.22 7.68
CA VAL A 216 -21.59 3.67 7.41
C VAL A 216 -22.61 4.78 7.53
N THR A 217 -23.34 5.04 6.46
CA THR A 217 -24.43 6.05 6.41
C THR A 217 -25.78 5.35 6.30
N PRO A 218 -26.69 5.52 7.28
CA PRO A 218 -28.07 5.01 7.20
C PRO A 218 -28.90 5.82 6.22
N LEU A 219 -29.62 5.17 5.30
CA LEU A 219 -30.37 5.84 4.24
C LEU A 219 -31.88 5.58 4.33
N SER A 220 -32.29 4.33 4.56
CA SER A 220 -33.70 3.95 4.69
C SER A 220 -33.88 2.79 5.64
N ALA A 221 -35.04 2.65 6.25
CA ALA A 221 -35.35 1.53 7.14
C ALA A 221 -35.16 0.17 6.45
N GLY A 222 -34.63 -0.79 7.20
CA GLY A 222 -34.34 -2.12 6.71
C GLY A 222 -33.03 -2.69 7.25
N THR A 223 -32.58 -3.79 6.67
CA THR A 223 -31.33 -4.45 7.06
C THR A 223 -30.38 -4.57 5.88
N SER A 224 -29.10 -4.29 6.12
CA SER A 224 -28.01 -4.47 5.17
C SER A 224 -26.86 -5.20 5.83
N LYS A 225 -26.24 -6.14 5.11
CA LYS A 225 -24.99 -6.79 5.52
C LYS A 225 -23.81 -6.11 4.83
N ILE A 226 -22.91 -5.54 5.62
CA ILE A 226 -21.64 -4.98 5.11
C ILE A 226 -20.59 -6.07 5.35
N VAL A 227 -19.91 -6.47 4.26
CA VAL A 227 -18.89 -7.51 4.30
C VAL A 227 -17.55 -6.89 3.96
N VAL A 228 -16.59 -7.04 4.86
CA VAL A 228 -15.18 -6.70 4.66
C VAL A 228 -14.43 -7.98 4.36
N THR A 229 -13.67 -8.01 3.27
CA THR A 229 -12.89 -9.19 2.86
C THR A 229 -11.45 -8.77 2.59
N THR A 230 -10.47 -9.40 3.22
CA THR A 230 -9.06 -9.15 2.95
C THR A 230 -8.65 -9.68 1.58
N VAL A 231 -7.75 -8.99 0.90
CA VAL A 231 -7.24 -9.41 -0.41
C VAL A 231 -6.35 -10.64 -0.26
N ASN A 232 -5.58 -10.71 0.83
CA ASN A 232 -4.72 -11.84 1.13
C ASN A 232 -5.31 -12.68 2.28
N GLY A 233 -5.38 -13.99 2.08
CA GLY A 233 -5.88 -14.94 3.07
C GLY A 233 -7.40 -15.05 3.16
N ALA A 234 -8.17 -14.34 2.32
CA ALA A 234 -9.62 -14.38 2.23
C ALA A 234 -10.34 -14.35 3.60
N LYS A 235 -9.81 -13.55 4.56
CA LYS A 235 -10.46 -13.36 5.85
C LYS A 235 -11.63 -12.39 5.69
N THR A 236 -12.73 -12.67 6.36
CA THR A 236 -13.95 -11.87 6.25
C THR A 236 -14.46 -11.45 7.63
N ALA A 237 -15.01 -10.24 7.70
CA ALA A 237 -15.82 -9.79 8.82
C ALA A 237 -17.14 -9.21 8.29
N THR A 238 -18.23 -9.47 8.98
CA THR A 238 -19.56 -9.03 8.58
C THR A 238 -20.15 -8.14 9.65
N LEU A 239 -20.66 -6.98 9.23
CA LEU A 239 -21.46 -6.09 10.06
C LEU A 239 -22.91 -6.12 9.56
N THR A 240 -23.84 -6.56 10.39
CA THR A 240 -25.27 -6.47 10.09
C THR A 240 -25.78 -5.11 10.58
N VAL A 241 -26.16 -4.26 9.65
CA VAL A 241 -26.70 -2.92 9.94
C VAL A 241 -28.22 -2.99 9.84
N THR A 242 -28.90 -2.68 10.94
CA THR A 242 -30.36 -2.51 10.98
C THR A 242 -30.66 -1.02 11.09
N VAL A 243 -31.28 -0.46 10.07
CA VAL A 243 -31.74 0.92 10.05
C VAL A 243 -33.20 0.94 10.46
N THR A 244 -33.50 1.67 11.53
CA THR A 244 -34.86 1.81 12.06
C THR A 244 -35.49 3.14 11.61
N ASP A 245 -36.80 3.18 11.49
CA ASP A 245 -37.50 4.44 11.33
C ASP A 245 -37.23 5.36 12.53
N SER A 246 -37.31 6.68 12.29
CA SER A 246 -37.08 7.73 13.31
C SER A 246 -38.22 7.81 14.27
#